data_92332d9a2d3660ccf960630628988a84
#
_entry.id   92332d9a2d3660ccf960630628988a84
#
_cell.length_a   1.000
_cell.length_b   1.000
_cell.length_c   1.000
_cell.angle_alpha   90.00
_cell.angle_beta   90.00
_cell.angle_gamma   90.00
#
_symmetry.space_group_name_H-M   'P 1'
#
loop_
_entity.id
_entity.type
_entity.pdbx_description
1 polymer ?
#
loop_
_entity_poly.entity_id
_entity_poly.type
_entity_poly.pdbx_seq_one_letter_code
_entity_poly.pdbx_strand_id
1 'polypeptide(L)'
;MVRAGANANEIIYPQITVTGLGEYDRNSGYTTGAVDLKWKTATFNYDRGTKISVDVMDNEESRNLAFGMAGATLQREKVAPEADAFTFATLAGLENISKATGELADAEAFLAALLAAWSKMDEDEVPQENRILYANSTLLNSVMALDTTKSREILGKFAIKKAVAQARFYTAIDLLDGKSEGEELGHYKKAETGADINFMIIHKPAIIKFDKHIASDIIPASMNANADADISKYRKYGLVDAYANKRAGIYLHSKA
;
A
#
# COMPACT_ATOMS: atom_id res chain seq x y z
N MET A 1 0.27 -13.85 -14.70
CA MET A 1 0.19 -13.08 -15.96
C MET A 1 -1.03 -12.17 -15.83
N VAL A 2 -0.83 -10.85 -15.86
CA VAL A 2 -1.90 -9.84 -15.76
C VAL A 2 -2.18 -9.33 -17.18
N ARG A 3 -3.45 -9.10 -17.52
CA ARG A 3 -3.88 -8.58 -18.82
C ARG A 3 -4.81 -7.38 -18.65
N ALA A 4 -4.98 -6.57 -19.69
CA ALA A 4 -6.01 -5.54 -19.72
C ALA A 4 -7.39 -6.19 -19.59
N GLY A 5 -8.30 -5.55 -18.81
CA GLY A 5 -9.69 -5.96 -18.69
C GLY A 5 -10.52 -5.59 -19.90
N ALA A 6 -11.81 -5.88 -19.84
CA ALA A 6 -12.79 -5.49 -20.87
C ALA A 6 -12.97 -3.97 -20.91
N ASN A 7 -12.87 -3.31 -19.74
CA ASN A 7 -12.97 -1.87 -19.61
C ASN A 7 -11.57 -1.25 -19.42
N ALA A 8 -11.43 0.02 -19.79
CA ALA A 8 -10.15 0.74 -19.72
C ALA A 8 -9.63 0.92 -18.28
N ASN A 9 -10.51 0.79 -17.28
CA ASN A 9 -10.22 0.95 -15.85
C ASN A 9 -10.05 -0.38 -15.10
N GLU A 10 -9.80 -1.48 -15.83
CA GLU A 10 -9.71 -2.81 -15.25
C GLU A 10 -8.44 -3.54 -15.69
N ILE A 11 -7.97 -4.41 -14.81
CA ILE A 11 -7.01 -5.47 -15.15
C ILE A 11 -7.63 -6.81 -14.79
N ILE A 12 -7.29 -7.85 -15.54
CA ILE A 12 -7.69 -9.22 -15.24
C ILE A 12 -6.47 -10.07 -14.92
N TYR A 13 -6.64 -10.97 -13.96
CA TYR A 13 -5.63 -11.94 -13.58
C TYR A 13 -6.22 -13.33 -13.42
N PRO A 14 -5.48 -14.41 -13.76
CA PRO A 14 -5.98 -15.76 -13.64
C PRO A 14 -5.91 -16.22 -12.19
N GLN A 15 -6.96 -16.90 -11.74
CA GLN A 15 -7.00 -17.68 -10.51
C GLN A 15 -7.21 -19.15 -10.89
N ILE A 16 -6.27 -19.99 -10.50
CA ILE A 16 -6.32 -21.43 -10.76
C ILE A 16 -6.65 -22.15 -9.47
N THR A 17 -7.60 -23.05 -9.52
CA THR A 17 -7.94 -23.97 -8.42
C THR A 17 -7.83 -25.39 -8.96
N VAL A 18 -7.19 -26.27 -8.20
CA VAL A 18 -6.99 -27.68 -8.57
C VAL A 18 -7.60 -28.56 -7.49
N THR A 19 -8.26 -29.63 -7.88
CA THR A 19 -8.78 -30.64 -6.94
C THR A 19 -7.61 -31.33 -6.23
N GLY A 20 -7.78 -31.64 -4.95
CA GLY A 20 -6.79 -32.37 -4.16
C GLY A 20 -6.61 -33.82 -4.60
N LEU A 21 -5.72 -34.52 -3.91
CA LEU A 21 -5.50 -35.94 -4.13
C LEU A 21 -6.73 -36.73 -3.65
N GLY A 22 -7.12 -37.74 -4.44
CA GLY A 22 -8.10 -38.73 -4.06
C GLY A 22 -7.46 -40.07 -3.72
N GLU A 23 -8.24 -41.02 -3.24
CA GLU A 23 -7.78 -42.34 -2.95
C GLU A 23 -7.47 -43.10 -4.26
N TYR A 24 -6.32 -43.77 -4.33
CA TYR A 24 -5.94 -44.61 -5.44
C TYR A 24 -6.39 -46.08 -5.19
N ASP A 25 -7.18 -46.60 -6.07
CA ASP A 25 -7.58 -48.00 -6.05
C ASP A 25 -6.82 -48.83 -7.10
N ARG A 26 -6.35 -50.01 -6.73
CA ARG A 26 -5.54 -50.85 -7.63
C ARG A 26 -6.32 -51.38 -8.82
N ASN A 27 -7.64 -51.44 -8.74
CA ASN A 27 -8.49 -51.98 -9.81
C ASN A 27 -9.10 -50.87 -10.66
N SER A 28 -9.48 -49.72 -10.07
CA SER A 28 -10.11 -48.59 -10.74
C SER A 28 -9.14 -47.42 -11.07
N GLY A 29 -7.91 -47.45 -10.49
CA GLY A 29 -6.87 -46.49 -10.80
C GLY A 29 -7.01 -45.15 -10.05
N TYR A 30 -6.68 -44.05 -10.74
CA TYR A 30 -6.70 -42.70 -10.20
C TYR A 30 -8.10 -42.10 -10.20
N THR A 31 -8.41 -41.32 -9.17
CA THR A 31 -9.59 -40.46 -9.18
C THR A 31 -9.39 -39.28 -10.18
N THR A 32 -10.47 -38.91 -10.86
CA THR A 32 -10.41 -37.78 -11.82
C THR A 32 -10.43 -36.47 -11.07
N GLY A 33 -9.35 -35.67 -11.20
CA GLY A 33 -9.27 -34.31 -10.69
C GLY A 33 -9.71 -33.30 -11.76
N ALA A 34 -10.15 -32.13 -11.32
CA ALA A 34 -10.50 -31.00 -12.16
C ALA A 34 -9.57 -29.80 -11.92
N VAL A 35 -9.29 -29.07 -12.97
CA VAL A 35 -8.63 -27.74 -12.91
C VAL A 35 -9.64 -26.67 -13.31
N ASP A 36 -9.89 -25.73 -12.44
CA ASP A 36 -10.75 -24.58 -12.69
C ASP A 36 -9.89 -23.32 -12.82
N LEU A 37 -9.96 -22.67 -13.99
CA LEU A 37 -9.30 -21.42 -14.30
C LEU A 37 -10.36 -20.32 -14.39
N LYS A 38 -10.36 -19.39 -13.42
CA LYS A 38 -11.22 -18.21 -13.44
C LYS A 38 -10.42 -16.94 -13.63
N TRP A 39 -10.92 -16.06 -14.45
CA TRP A 39 -10.40 -14.70 -14.57
C TRP A 39 -11.08 -13.81 -13.54
N LYS A 40 -10.27 -13.15 -12.70
CA LYS A 40 -10.73 -12.16 -11.73
C LYS A 40 -10.37 -10.77 -12.23
N THR A 41 -11.25 -9.83 -11.94
CA THR A 41 -11.08 -8.42 -12.31
C THR A 41 -10.68 -7.61 -11.10
N ALA A 42 -9.71 -6.71 -11.28
CA ALA A 42 -9.36 -5.68 -10.31
C ALA A 42 -9.50 -4.32 -11.00
N THR A 43 -10.20 -3.41 -10.36
CA THR A 43 -10.52 -2.08 -10.88
C THR A 43 -9.55 -1.05 -10.33
N PHE A 44 -9.11 -0.11 -11.18
CA PHE A 44 -8.27 1.00 -10.75
C PHE A 44 -9.00 1.86 -9.73
N ASN A 45 -8.37 2.10 -8.59
CA ASN A 45 -8.96 2.75 -7.43
C ASN A 45 -8.20 4.00 -6.95
N TYR A 46 -7.17 4.42 -7.67
CA TYR A 46 -6.37 5.60 -7.35
C TYR A 46 -6.18 6.47 -8.60
N ASP A 47 -6.77 7.66 -8.63
CA ASP A 47 -6.59 8.67 -9.69
C ASP A 47 -6.44 10.05 -9.05
N ARG A 48 -5.21 10.48 -8.90
CA ARG A 48 -4.87 11.73 -8.20
C ARG A 48 -3.92 12.57 -9.05
N GLY A 49 -4.17 13.87 -9.01
CA GLY A 49 -3.30 14.80 -9.74
C GLY A 49 -3.41 16.20 -9.22
N THR A 50 -2.41 17.01 -9.52
CA THR A 50 -2.38 18.43 -9.20
C THR A 50 -1.67 19.21 -10.29
N LYS A 51 -1.95 20.51 -10.31
CA LYS A 51 -1.30 21.50 -11.16
C LYS A 51 -0.75 22.60 -10.27
N ILE A 52 0.55 22.84 -10.35
CA ILE A 52 1.22 23.95 -9.68
C ILE A 52 1.56 24.99 -10.76
N SER A 53 1.18 26.23 -10.54
CA SER A 53 1.52 27.37 -11.40
C SER A 53 2.40 28.32 -10.62
N VAL A 54 3.50 28.74 -11.20
CA VAL A 54 4.41 29.74 -10.63
C VAL A 54 4.54 30.89 -11.67
N ASP A 55 4.19 32.07 -11.26
CA ASP A 55 4.32 33.27 -12.10
C ASP A 55 5.78 33.50 -12.46
N VAL A 56 6.03 34.01 -13.69
CA VAL A 56 7.40 34.26 -14.18
C VAL A 56 8.11 35.27 -13.30
N MET A 57 7.42 36.35 -12.88
CA MET A 57 8.02 37.36 -12.03
C MET A 57 8.39 36.84 -10.65
N ASP A 58 7.48 36.02 -10.02
CA ASP A 58 7.75 35.40 -8.73
C ASP A 58 8.92 34.40 -8.84
N ASN A 59 9.03 33.70 -9.96
CA ASN A 59 10.13 32.78 -10.21
C ASN A 59 11.47 33.52 -10.39
N GLU A 60 11.48 34.64 -11.10
CA GLU A 60 12.67 35.51 -11.24
C GLU A 60 13.09 36.11 -9.89
N GLU A 61 12.16 36.63 -9.09
CA GLU A 61 12.41 37.16 -7.75
C GLU A 61 13.02 36.13 -6.81
N SER A 62 12.59 34.89 -6.93
CA SER A 62 13.16 33.74 -6.20
C SER A 62 14.42 33.17 -6.83
N ARG A 63 14.99 33.78 -7.86
CA ARG A 63 16.16 33.32 -8.62
C ARG A 63 15.93 31.94 -9.25
N ASN A 64 14.75 31.64 -9.77
CA ASN A 64 14.32 30.38 -10.38
C ASN A 64 14.29 29.21 -9.40
N LEU A 65 14.29 29.46 -8.08
CA LEU A 65 14.21 28.39 -7.07
C LEU A 65 12.77 27.91 -6.86
N ALA A 66 11.78 28.81 -6.95
CA ALA A 66 10.39 28.50 -6.65
C ALA A 66 9.88 27.34 -7.50
N PHE A 67 9.99 27.42 -8.81
CA PHE A 67 9.54 26.37 -9.72
C PHE A 67 10.41 25.12 -9.63
N GLY A 68 11.74 25.27 -9.57
CA GLY A 68 12.68 24.14 -9.50
C GLY A 68 12.48 23.26 -8.26
N MET A 69 12.11 23.86 -7.13
CA MET A 69 11.88 23.12 -5.88
C MET A 69 10.45 22.58 -5.75
N ALA A 70 9.46 23.22 -6.38
CA ALA A 70 8.05 22.89 -6.23
C ALA A 70 7.75 21.42 -6.57
N GLY A 71 8.27 20.91 -7.69
CA GLY A 71 8.06 19.53 -8.12
C GLY A 71 8.65 18.50 -7.16
N ALA A 72 9.87 18.70 -6.69
CA ALA A 72 10.54 17.80 -5.76
C ALA A 72 9.84 17.79 -4.38
N THR A 73 9.43 18.97 -3.90
CA THR A 73 8.69 19.12 -2.65
C THR A 73 7.32 18.45 -2.74
N LEU A 74 6.58 18.65 -3.85
CA LEU A 74 5.32 17.97 -4.12
C LEU A 74 5.48 16.44 -4.00
N GLN A 75 6.47 15.87 -4.68
CA GLN A 75 6.70 14.42 -4.68
C GLN A 75 7.00 13.90 -3.27
N ARG A 76 7.91 14.55 -2.56
CA ARG A 76 8.37 14.10 -1.25
C ARG A 76 7.33 14.30 -0.14
N GLU A 77 6.63 15.44 -0.15
CA GLU A 77 5.80 15.85 0.98
C GLU A 77 4.31 15.56 0.79
N LYS A 78 3.87 15.37 -0.45
CA LYS A 78 2.45 15.14 -0.76
C LYS A 78 2.21 13.79 -1.44
N VAL A 79 2.85 13.55 -2.57
CA VAL A 79 2.55 12.37 -3.40
C VAL A 79 2.96 11.06 -2.71
N ALA A 80 4.19 10.98 -2.20
CA ALA A 80 4.67 9.75 -1.57
C ALA A 80 3.90 9.42 -0.27
N PRO A 81 3.66 10.37 0.68
CA PRO A 81 2.87 10.10 1.86
C PRO A 81 1.43 9.69 1.57
N GLU A 82 0.77 10.35 0.61
CA GLU A 82 -0.61 10.00 0.21
C GLU A 82 -0.68 8.60 -0.41
N ALA A 83 0.23 8.27 -1.32
CA ALA A 83 0.27 6.96 -1.97
C ALA A 83 0.56 5.82 -0.97
N ASP A 84 1.40 6.07 0.05
CA ASP A 84 1.67 5.12 1.12
C ASP A 84 0.41 4.94 1.99
N ALA A 85 -0.19 6.05 2.47
CA ALA A 85 -1.37 6.02 3.30
C ALA A 85 -2.55 5.34 2.60
N PHE A 86 -2.77 5.65 1.32
CA PHE A 86 -3.77 5.00 0.49
C PHE A 86 -3.51 3.49 0.37
N THR A 87 -2.26 3.09 0.17
CA THR A 87 -1.89 1.67 0.05
C THR A 87 -2.22 0.92 1.35
N PHE A 88 -1.82 1.44 2.51
CA PHE A 88 -2.07 0.78 3.79
C PHE A 88 -3.56 0.75 4.13
N ALA A 89 -4.28 1.85 3.94
CA ALA A 89 -5.72 1.92 4.19
C ALA A 89 -6.51 0.96 3.29
N THR A 90 -6.18 0.89 2.00
CA THR A 90 -6.81 -0.04 1.06
C THR A 90 -6.57 -1.49 1.47
N LEU A 91 -5.34 -1.86 1.81
CA LEU A 91 -5.01 -3.22 2.25
C LEU A 91 -5.68 -3.56 3.59
N ALA A 92 -5.75 -2.61 4.53
CA ALA A 92 -6.42 -2.79 5.82
C ALA A 92 -7.94 -2.98 5.68
N GLY A 93 -8.56 -2.35 4.67
CA GLY A 93 -9.98 -2.45 4.34
C GLY A 93 -10.38 -3.77 3.68
N LEU A 94 -9.42 -4.59 3.21
CA LEU A 94 -9.74 -5.84 2.53
C LEU A 94 -10.44 -6.83 3.47
N GLU A 95 -11.38 -7.56 2.90
CA GLU A 95 -12.01 -8.71 3.58
C GLU A 95 -11.09 -9.94 3.55
N ASN A 96 -11.26 -10.84 4.51
CA ASN A 96 -10.52 -12.11 4.61
C ASN A 96 -9.00 -11.94 4.75
N ILE A 97 -8.55 -10.85 5.36
CA ILE A 97 -7.19 -10.71 5.89
C ILE A 97 -7.20 -11.01 7.39
N SER A 98 -6.08 -11.50 7.91
CA SER A 98 -5.94 -11.72 9.35
C SER A 98 -5.78 -10.38 10.08
N LYS A 99 -6.64 -10.12 11.08
CA LYS A 99 -6.66 -8.86 11.84
C LYS A 99 -6.56 -9.14 13.33
N ALA A 100 -5.80 -8.30 14.03
CA ALA A 100 -5.80 -8.20 15.49
C ALA A 100 -5.83 -6.74 15.91
N THR A 101 -6.43 -6.47 17.05
CA THR A 101 -6.52 -5.12 17.62
C THR A 101 -6.02 -5.12 19.05
N GLY A 102 -5.39 -4.05 19.47
CA GLY A 102 -4.93 -3.86 20.83
C GLY A 102 -3.87 -2.78 20.96
N GLU A 103 -3.68 -2.33 22.19
CA GLU A 103 -2.58 -1.43 22.55
C GLU A 103 -1.31 -2.23 22.77
N LEU A 104 -0.21 -1.75 22.22
CA LEU A 104 1.13 -2.30 22.42
C LEU A 104 1.91 -1.32 23.29
N ALA A 105 1.84 -1.55 24.60
CA ALA A 105 2.38 -0.61 25.59
C ALA A 105 3.91 -0.52 25.58
N ASP A 106 4.58 -1.61 25.26
CA ASP A 106 6.03 -1.71 25.30
C ASP A 106 6.60 -2.60 24.17
N ALA A 107 7.92 -2.69 24.12
CA ALA A 107 8.63 -3.46 23.13
C ALA A 107 8.41 -4.98 23.26
N GLU A 108 8.17 -5.48 24.48
CA GLU A 108 7.91 -6.91 24.69
C GLU A 108 6.53 -7.31 24.19
N ALA A 109 5.50 -6.48 24.47
CA ALA A 109 4.17 -6.66 23.93
C ALA A 109 4.19 -6.66 22.38
N PHE A 110 4.98 -5.76 21.77
CA PHE A 110 5.14 -5.73 20.32
C PHE A 110 5.83 -6.99 19.80
N LEU A 111 6.88 -7.49 20.45
CA LEU A 111 7.53 -8.75 20.07
C LEU A 111 6.57 -9.94 20.18
N ALA A 112 5.76 -9.99 21.24
CA ALA A 112 4.76 -11.04 21.42
C ALA A 112 3.70 -10.99 20.31
N ALA A 113 3.22 -9.80 19.95
CA ALA A 113 2.27 -9.60 18.85
C ALA A 113 2.86 -9.99 17.49
N LEU A 114 4.14 -9.66 17.23
CA LEU A 114 4.83 -10.09 16.00
C LEU A 114 4.95 -11.61 15.91
N LEU A 115 5.27 -12.28 17.02
CA LEU A 115 5.37 -13.73 17.05
C LEU A 115 4.01 -14.39 16.83
N ALA A 116 2.96 -13.86 17.46
CA ALA A 116 1.58 -14.33 17.24
C ALA A 116 1.14 -14.16 15.78
N ALA A 117 1.45 -13.01 15.18
CA ALA A 117 1.17 -12.74 13.77
C ALA A 117 1.92 -13.69 12.84
N TRP A 118 3.21 -13.95 13.14
CA TRP A 118 4.01 -14.90 12.38
C TRP A 118 3.42 -16.30 12.43
N SER A 119 3.08 -16.79 13.63
CA SER A 119 2.46 -18.11 13.85
C SER A 119 1.11 -18.23 13.14
N LYS A 120 0.28 -17.19 13.21
CA LYS A 120 -1.00 -17.16 12.49
C LYS A 120 -0.81 -17.29 10.97
N MET A 121 0.18 -16.62 10.40
CA MET A 121 0.49 -16.75 8.97
C MET A 121 1.06 -18.14 8.62
N ASP A 122 1.77 -18.80 9.54
CA ASP A 122 2.24 -20.18 9.34
C ASP A 122 1.06 -21.16 9.37
N GLU A 123 0.09 -20.98 10.28
CA GLU A 123 -1.16 -21.74 10.34
C GLU A 123 -2.05 -21.56 9.10
N ASP A 124 -2.01 -20.38 8.50
CA ASP A 124 -2.69 -20.06 7.25
C ASP A 124 -1.90 -20.53 6.00
N GLU A 125 -0.85 -21.33 6.18
CA GLU A 125 0.00 -21.91 5.13
C GLU A 125 0.64 -20.85 4.19
N VAL A 126 0.85 -19.64 4.68
CA VAL A 126 1.52 -18.58 3.92
C VAL A 126 3.02 -18.87 3.89
N PRO A 127 3.69 -18.87 2.72
CA PRO A 127 5.14 -19.05 2.65
C PRO A 127 5.89 -18.06 3.53
N GLN A 128 6.92 -18.53 4.24
CA GLN A 128 7.73 -17.69 5.14
C GLN A 128 8.61 -16.70 4.38
N GLU A 129 8.99 -17.07 3.17
CA GLU A 129 9.77 -16.20 2.29
C GLU A 129 8.98 -14.97 1.84
N ASN A 130 9.67 -13.86 1.63
CA ASN A 130 9.07 -12.62 1.13
C ASN A 130 7.98 -11.99 2.03
N ARG A 131 7.94 -12.32 3.32
CA ARG A 131 7.15 -11.60 4.32
C ARG A 131 7.87 -10.32 4.68
N ILE A 132 7.24 -9.19 4.41
CA ILE A 132 7.75 -7.84 4.68
C ILE A 132 7.03 -7.29 5.91
N LEU A 133 7.78 -6.81 6.88
CA LEU A 133 7.25 -6.12 8.05
C LEU A 133 7.21 -4.61 7.79
N TYR A 134 6.03 -4.03 7.87
CA TYR A 134 5.81 -2.60 8.02
C TYR A 134 5.35 -2.34 9.45
N ALA A 135 6.06 -1.50 10.18
CA ALA A 135 5.72 -1.22 11.57
C ALA A 135 5.84 0.27 11.86
N ASN A 136 5.05 0.73 12.83
CA ASN A 136 5.20 2.07 13.37
C ASN A 136 6.66 2.29 13.80
N SER A 137 7.21 3.45 13.42
CA SER A 137 8.63 3.76 13.66
C SER A 137 9.00 3.74 15.16
N THR A 138 8.11 4.21 16.03
CA THR A 138 8.34 4.20 17.47
C THR A 138 8.41 2.77 18.02
N LEU A 139 7.48 1.90 17.63
CA LEU A 139 7.45 0.50 18.05
C LEU A 139 8.64 -0.29 17.51
N LEU A 140 9.01 -0.08 16.24
CA LEU A 140 10.15 -0.77 15.67
C LEU A 140 11.46 -0.35 16.35
N ASN A 141 11.65 0.94 16.59
CA ASN A 141 12.83 1.46 17.29
C ASN A 141 12.92 0.97 18.75
N SER A 142 11.79 0.88 19.46
CA SER A 142 11.79 0.37 20.84
C SER A 142 12.27 -1.08 20.94
N VAL A 143 11.89 -1.93 19.98
CA VAL A 143 12.37 -3.32 19.92
C VAL A 143 13.84 -3.41 19.50
N MET A 144 14.26 -2.56 18.58
CA MET A 144 15.69 -2.48 18.22
C MET A 144 16.57 -2.05 19.39
N ALA A 145 16.05 -1.17 20.25
CA ALA A 145 16.73 -0.69 21.45
C ALA A 145 16.87 -1.75 22.56
N LEU A 146 16.01 -2.78 22.59
CA LEU A 146 16.11 -3.89 23.56
C LEU A 146 17.42 -4.68 23.41
N ASP A 147 17.91 -4.81 22.19
CA ASP A 147 19.13 -5.55 21.82
C ASP A 147 19.28 -6.93 22.49
N THR A 148 18.17 -7.64 22.67
CA THR A 148 18.15 -8.99 23.24
C THR A 148 18.26 -10.05 22.14
N THR A 149 18.70 -11.27 22.49
CA THR A 149 18.69 -12.41 21.55
C THR A 149 17.30 -12.63 20.97
N LYS A 150 16.26 -12.59 21.82
CA LYS A 150 14.85 -12.74 21.43
C LYS A 150 14.42 -11.68 20.41
N SER A 151 14.78 -10.40 20.63
CA SER A 151 14.42 -9.33 19.69
C SER A 151 15.11 -9.51 18.34
N ARG A 152 16.40 -9.88 18.34
CA ARG A 152 17.15 -10.14 17.10
C ARG A 152 16.63 -11.34 16.31
N GLU A 153 16.29 -12.44 16.99
CA GLU A 153 15.74 -13.65 16.34
C GLU A 153 14.38 -13.38 15.72
N ILE A 154 13.47 -12.72 16.44
CA ILE A 154 12.13 -12.40 15.93
C ILE A 154 12.21 -11.43 14.74
N LEU A 155 12.97 -10.35 14.87
CA LEU A 155 13.17 -9.41 13.77
C LEU A 155 13.95 -10.04 12.61
N GLY A 156 14.85 -10.99 12.88
CA GLY A 156 15.61 -11.74 11.89
C GLY A 156 14.76 -12.58 10.94
N LYS A 157 13.56 -12.99 11.36
CA LYS A 157 12.61 -13.72 10.50
C LYS A 157 12.17 -12.88 9.29
N PHE A 158 12.17 -11.56 9.39
CA PHE A 158 11.80 -10.66 8.30
C PHE A 158 13.03 -10.19 7.53
N ALA A 159 13.15 -10.56 6.26
CA ALA A 159 14.22 -10.09 5.38
C ALA A 159 14.14 -8.56 5.16
N ILE A 160 12.93 -8.02 5.08
CA ILE A 160 12.69 -6.59 4.90
C ILE A 160 11.82 -6.07 6.05
N LYS A 161 12.34 -5.04 6.72
CA LYS A 161 11.66 -4.29 7.78
C LYS A 161 11.60 -2.82 7.39
N LYS A 162 10.42 -2.23 7.43
CA LYS A 162 10.18 -0.83 7.07
C LYS A 162 9.53 -0.11 8.24
N ALA A 163 10.22 0.91 8.75
CA ALA A 163 9.62 1.86 9.67
C ALA A 163 8.67 2.78 8.90
N VAL A 164 7.46 2.93 9.40
CA VAL A 164 6.41 3.78 8.82
C VAL A 164 6.03 4.86 9.83
N ALA A 165 5.98 6.11 9.39
CA ALA A 165 5.49 7.21 10.22
C ALA A 165 3.98 7.05 10.47
N GLN A 166 3.53 7.30 11.72
CA GLN A 166 2.12 7.15 12.07
C GLN A 166 1.20 7.99 11.18
N ALA A 167 1.64 9.18 10.78
CA ALA A 167 0.88 10.09 9.92
C ALA A 167 0.43 9.50 8.58
N ARG A 168 0.97 8.35 8.15
CA ARG A 168 0.56 7.64 6.93
C ARG A 168 0.18 6.18 7.17
N PHE A 169 -0.09 5.81 8.44
CA PHE A 169 -0.28 4.41 8.83
C PHE A 169 -1.61 4.23 9.56
N TYR A 170 -2.70 4.30 8.78
CA TYR A 170 -4.09 4.23 9.23
C TYR A 170 -4.86 3.12 8.52
N THR A 171 -5.86 2.57 9.21
CA THR A 171 -6.75 1.55 8.63
C THR A 171 -7.76 2.11 7.66
N ALA A 172 -8.07 3.41 7.75
CA ALA A 172 -8.93 4.13 6.81
C ALA A 172 -8.50 5.60 6.73
N ILE A 173 -8.59 6.16 5.53
CA ILE A 173 -8.31 7.57 5.24
C ILE A 173 -9.38 8.15 4.33
N ASP A 174 -9.58 9.46 4.44
CA ASP A 174 -10.36 10.24 3.49
C ASP A 174 -9.40 10.98 2.56
N LEU A 175 -9.59 10.81 1.25
CA LEU A 175 -8.87 11.55 0.23
C LEU A 175 -9.59 12.87 -0.03
N LEU A 176 -8.94 13.99 0.23
CA LEU A 176 -9.49 15.31 0.03
C LEU A 176 -9.45 15.69 -1.45
N ASP A 177 -10.52 16.27 -1.98
CA ASP A 177 -10.67 16.53 -3.42
C ASP A 177 -9.89 17.76 -3.93
N GLY A 178 -9.44 18.61 -3.03
CA GLY A 178 -8.70 19.85 -3.35
C GLY A 178 -9.59 20.94 -3.98
N LYS A 179 -10.92 20.85 -3.82
CA LYS A 179 -11.88 21.77 -4.44
C LYS A 179 -13.01 22.19 -3.51
N SER A 180 -13.52 21.26 -2.69
CA SER A 180 -14.60 21.51 -1.76
C SER A 180 -14.15 22.42 -0.62
N GLU A 181 -15.10 23.16 -0.03
CA GLU A 181 -14.84 24.02 1.13
C GLU A 181 -14.25 23.21 2.29
N GLY A 182 -13.10 23.66 2.79
CA GLY A 182 -12.32 22.97 3.83
C GLY A 182 -11.40 21.85 3.32
N GLU A 183 -11.38 21.58 2.01
CA GLU A 183 -10.53 20.56 1.37
C GLU A 183 -9.56 21.17 0.33
N GLU A 184 -9.45 22.49 0.22
CA GLU A 184 -8.73 23.21 -0.84
C GLU A 184 -7.25 22.81 -0.93
N LEU A 185 -6.66 22.37 0.19
CA LEU A 185 -5.28 21.91 0.23
C LEU A 185 -5.08 20.52 -0.34
N GLY A 186 -6.18 19.80 -0.63
CA GLY A 186 -6.12 18.42 -1.07
C GLY A 186 -5.42 17.50 -0.07
N HIS A 187 -4.70 16.46 -0.55
CA HIS A 187 -4.01 15.48 0.28
C HIS A 187 -4.99 14.49 0.93
N TYR A 188 -4.69 13.99 2.12
CA TYR A 188 -5.55 13.06 2.85
C TYR A 188 -5.61 13.41 4.34
N LYS A 189 -6.63 12.90 5.00
CA LYS A 189 -6.74 12.89 6.47
C LYS A 189 -7.14 11.50 6.96
N LYS A 190 -6.88 11.22 8.24
CA LYS A 190 -7.39 10.02 8.89
C LYS A 190 -8.91 10.07 8.90
N ALA A 191 -9.58 9.00 8.43
CA ALA A 191 -11.03 8.90 8.48
C ALA A 191 -11.51 8.77 9.94
N GLU A 192 -12.73 9.17 10.22
CA GLU A 192 -13.33 9.03 11.57
C GLU A 192 -13.37 7.56 12.04
N THR A 193 -13.60 6.64 11.11
CA THR A 193 -13.59 5.19 11.36
C THR A 193 -12.18 4.58 11.30
N GLY A 194 -11.16 5.38 11.02
CA GLY A 194 -9.79 4.94 10.89
C GLY A 194 -9.12 4.73 12.24
N ALA A 195 -8.45 3.60 12.43
CA ALA A 195 -7.58 3.32 13.58
C ALA A 195 -6.11 3.46 13.18
N ASP A 196 -5.26 3.70 14.17
CA ASP A 196 -3.82 3.69 13.98
C ASP A 196 -3.33 2.26 13.76
N ILE A 197 -2.53 2.03 12.74
CA ILE A 197 -1.89 0.73 12.52
C ILE A 197 -0.62 0.66 13.36
N ASN A 198 -0.48 -0.41 14.14
CA ASN A 198 0.74 -0.72 14.88
C ASN A 198 1.77 -1.37 13.95
N PHE A 199 1.35 -2.41 13.22
CA PHE A 199 2.16 -3.05 12.19
C PHE A 199 1.29 -3.80 11.18
N MET A 200 1.88 -4.06 10.02
CA MET A 200 1.30 -4.90 8.97
C MET A 200 2.39 -5.82 8.42
N ILE A 201 2.10 -7.12 8.32
CA ILE A 201 2.98 -8.08 7.65
C ILE A 201 2.36 -8.41 6.31
N ILE A 202 3.15 -8.28 5.25
CA ILE A 202 2.69 -8.49 3.89
C ILE A 202 3.59 -9.52 3.20
N HIS A 203 2.99 -10.61 2.76
CA HIS A 203 3.64 -11.52 1.83
C HIS A 203 3.62 -10.90 0.43
N LYS A 204 4.77 -10.48 -0.08
CA LYS A 204 4.90 -9.71 -1.33
C LYS A 204 4.08 -10.26 -2.51
N PRO A 205 4.02 -11.60 -2.77
CA PRO A 205 3.20 -12.15 -3.85
C PRO A 205 1.69 -12.08 -3.64
N ALA A 206 1.21 -11.58 -2.49
CA ALA A 206 -0.23 -11.44 -2.22
C ALA A 206 -0.81 -10.14 -2.73
N ILE A 207 0.01 -9.10 -2.92
CA ILE A 207 -0.44 -7.78 -3.33
C ILE A 207 -0.43 -7.59 -4.84
N ILE A 208 -1.40 -6.80 -5.31
CA ILE A 208 -1.45 -6.22 -6.64
C ILE A 208 -1.27 -4.72 -6.48
N LYS A 209 -0.12 -4.20 -6.90
CA LYS A 209 0.12 -2.76 -6.99
C LYS A 209 0.62 -2.44 -8.38
N PHE A 210 -0.16 -1.66 -9.11
CA PHE A 210 0.12 -1.35 -10.50
C PHE A 210 -0.20 0.11 -10.80
N ASP A 211 0.78 0.85 -11.28
CA ASP A 211 0.63 2.23 -11.75
C ASP A 211 0.49 2.19 -13.28
N LYS A 212 -0.72 2.46 -13.78
CA LYS A 212 -1.03 2.44 -15.22
C LYS A 212 -0.50 3.67 -15.93
N HIS A 213 -0.58 4.83 -15.26
CA HIS A 213 -0.19 6.10 -15.84
C HIS A 213 0.38 7.01 -14.76
N ILE A 214 1.56 7.54 -15.06
CA ILE A 214 2.17 8.60 -14.26
C ILE A 214 2.56 9.67 -15.28
N ALA A 215 1.92 10.84 -15.19
CA ALA A 215 2.26 12.01 -15.98
C ALA A 215 2.96 13.04 -15.09
N SER A 216 4.07 13.57 -15.56
CA SER A 216 4.78 14.66 -14.94
C SER A 216 5.24 15.58 -16.08
N ASP A 217 4.44 16.58 -16.39
CA ASP A 217 4.66 17.49 -17.52
C ASP A 217 4.93 18.91 -17.04
N ILE A 218 5.79 19.61 -17.74
CA ILE A 218 6.06 21.03 -17.55
C ILE A 218 5.59 21.80 -18.79
N ILE A 219 4.77 22.82 -18.58
CA ILE A 219 4.35 23.76 -19.63
C ILE A 219 5.02 25.10 -19.29
N PRO A 220 5.98 25.54 -20.10
CA PRO A 220 6.61 26.84 -19.90
C PRO A 220 5.62 27.99 -20.13
N ALA A 221 5.87 29.14 -19.52
CA ALA A 221 5.04 30.34 -19.64
C ALA A 221 4.78 30.73 -21.10
N SER A 222 5.77 30.57 -21.99
CA SER A 222 5.64 30.84 -23.41
C SER A 222 4.59 29.99 -24.14
N MET A 223 4.19 28.85 -23.56
CA MET A 223 3.14 27.94 -24.08
C MET A 223 1.84 28.02 -23.26
N ASN A 224 1.80 28.82 -22.21
CA ASN A 224 0.63 28.96 -21.34
C ASN A 224 -0.23 30.13 -21.82
N ALA A 225 -1.30 29.83 -22.55
CA ALA A 225 -2.21 30.83 -23.08
C ALA A 225 -3.05 31.59 -22.02
N ASN A 226 -3.08 31.13 -20.78
CA ASN A 226 -3.98 31.65 -19.74
C ASN A 226 -3.29 32.57 -18.75
N ALA A 227 -1.95 32.52 -18.59
CA ALA A 227 -1.20 33.31 -17.64
C ALA A 227 0.28 33.28 -18.01
N ASP A 228 1.02 34.32 -17.61
CA ASP A 228 2.48 34.39 -17.73
C ASP A 228 3.12 33.60 -16.56
N ALA A 229 2.96 32.27 -16.62
CA ALA A 229 3.36 31.38 -15.54
C ALA A 229 3.81 30.01 -16.07
N ASP A 230 4.86 29.48 -15.47
CA ASP A 230 5.29 28.10 -15.66
C ASP A 230 4.34 27.15 -14.90
N ILE A 231 3.93 26.07 -15.56
CA ILE A 231 3.00 25.10 -14.99
C ILE A 231 3.69 23.75 -14.87
N SER A 232 3.67 23.16 -13.67
CA SER A 232 4.00 21.75 -13.43
C SER A 232 2.72 20.95 -13.19
N LYS A 233 2.49 19.90 -13.99
CA LYS A 233 1.37 18.98 -13.84
C LYS A 233 1.88 17.64 -13.34
N TYR A 234 1.16 17.08 -12.37
CA TYR A 234 1.38 15.70 -11.92
C TYR A 234 0.06 14.95 -11.87
N ARG A 235 0.03 13.73 -12.39
CA ARG A 235 -1.10 12.81 -12.27
C ARG A 235 -0.58 11.39 -12.10
N LYS A 236 -1.19 10.66 -11.16
CA LYS A 236 -0.95 9.24 -10.95
C LYS A 236 -2.26 8.49 -10.99
N TYR A 237 -2.33 7.48 -11.87
CA TYR A 237 -3.47 6.60 -12.02
C TYR A 237 -3.01 5.16 -11.81
N GLY A 238 -3.56 4.51 -10.80
CA GLY A 238 -3.07 3.22 -10.35
C GLY A 238 -4.11 2.36 -9.63
N LEU A 239 -3.66 1.18 -9.25
CA LEU A 239 -4.42 0.16 -8.54
C LEU A 239 -3.63 -0.34 -7.34
N VAL A 240 -4.34 -0.49 -6.21
CA VAL A 240 -3.87 -1.24 -5.04
C VAL A 240 -4.96 -2.25 -4.68
N ASP A 241 -4.61 -3.53 -4.63
CA ASP A 241 -5.51 -4.63 -4.26
C ASP A 241 -4.67 -5.85 -3.83
N ALA A 242 -5.30 -6.94 -3.48
CA ALA A 242 -4.67 -8.22 -3.22
C ALA A 242 -5.34 -9.36 -3.98
N TYR A 243 -4.57 -10.36 -4.37
CA TYR A 243 -5.11 -11.57 -4.98
C TYR A 243 -6.10 -12.25 -4.04
N ALA A 244 -7.32 -12.51 -4.51
CA ALA A 244 -8.41 -13.03 -3.69
C ALA A 244 -8.07 -14.32 -2.94
N ASN A 245 -7.27 -15.20 -3.56
CA ASN A 245 -6.80 -16.46 -2.99
C ASN A 245 -5.51 -16.34 -2.15
N LYS A 246 -4.98 -15.13 -1.96
CA LYS A 246 -3.73 -14.88 -1.21
C LYS A 246 -3.91 -13.86 -0.10
N ARG A 247 -5.14 -13.51 0.24
CA ARG A 247 -5.43 -12.50 1.27
C ARG A 247 -4.94 -12.90 2.66
N ALA A 248 -4.85 -14.20 2.95
CA ALA A 248 -4.17 -14.71 4.15
C ALA A 248 -2.70 -14.26 4.27
N GLY A 249 -2.06 -13.88 3.16
CA GLY A 249 -0.72 -13.29 3.13
C GLY A 249 -0.63 -11.86 3.66
N ILE A 250 -1.72 -11.29 4.18
CA ILE A 250 -1.74 -9.97 4.79
C ILE A 250 -2.23 -10.10 6.24
N TYR A 251 -1.41 -9.65 7.17
CA TYR A 251 -1.74 -9.59 8.58
C TYR A 251 -1.70 -8.15 9.06
N LEU A 252 -2.76 -7.68 9.70
CA LEU A 252 -2.92 -6.34 10.23
C LEU A 252 -3.02 -6.37 11.74
N HIS A 253 -2.27 -5.51 12.42
CA HIS A 253 -2.45 -5.17 13.83
C HIS A 253 -2.68 -3.67 13.97
N SER A 254 -3.82 -3.28 14.53
CA SER A 254 -4.18 -1.87 14.75
C SER A 254 -4.48 -1.60 16.22
N LYS A 255 -4.49 -0.33 16.59
CA LYS A 255 -5.11 0.07 17.86
C LYS A 255 -6.60 -0.24 17.83
N ALA A 256 -7.16 -0.37 19.03
CA ALA A 256 -8.60 -0.57 19.21
C ALA A 256 -9.39 0.69 18.84
#